data_e225322e1e98d9d64cdc65f8a26f4c60
#
_entry.id   e225322e1e98d9d64cdc65f8a26f4c60
#
_cell.length_a   1.000
_cell.length_b   1.000
_cell.length_c   1.000
_cell.angle_alpha   90.00
_cell.angle_beta   90.00
_cell.angle_gamma   90.00
#
_symmetry.space_group_name_H-M   'P 1'
#
loop_
_entity.id
_entity.type
_entity.pdbx_description
1 polymer ?
#
loop_
_entity_poly.entity_id
_entity_poly.type
_entity_poly.pdbx_seq_one_letter_code
_entity_poly.pdbx_strand_id
1 'polypeptide(L)'
;MNRTTWEPTLSIILGYDPSTLRERVDLRAADERLHELGGLRSLSALNEKTVLLRLLGRLDEAIVVGNEAVRQARFTGDREQLLGARIRRAQVLQYQGKLDEAMVELTGCVDEARGRDWSALEAFAVQNRGKCCFDQGDYENALSDMTAAVFLREKLGASPAEIEGALTAVAVVQRFLEAQRAAPGTAASGADDDVTPA
;
A
#
# COMPACT_ATOMS: atom_id res chain seq x y z
N MET A 1 -24.01 6.63 10.59
CA MET A 1 -23.01 7.25 9.69
C MET A 1 -21.71 7.36 10.48
N ASN A 2 -20.93 6.30 10.52
CA ASN A 2 -19.61 6.33 11.12
C ASN A 2 -18.61 6.70 10.03
N ARG A 3 -18.17 7.97 10.00
CA ARG A 3 -16.96 8.35 9.27
C ARG A 3 -15.81 7.62 9.94
N THR A 4 -15.18 6.75 9.22
CA THR A 4 -13.96 6.06 9.63
C THR A 4 -12.88 7.12 9.87
N THR A 5 -12.49 7.32 11.12
CA THR A 5 -11.62 8.40 11.62
C THR A 5 -10.14 8.21 11.24
N TRP A 6 -9.83 7.96 9.95
CA TRP A 6 -8.46 7.85 9.43
C TRP A 6 -8.02 9.07 8.58
N GLU A 7 -8.82 10.13 8.55
CA GLU A 7 -8.64 11.30 7.68
C GLU A 7 -7.68 12.43 8.15
N PRO A 8 -7.08 12.48 9.34
CA PRO A 8 -6.18 13.60 9.67
C PRO A 8 -4.91 13.64 8.83
N THR A 9 -4.55 12.52 8.21
CA THR A 9 -3.28 12.40 7.44
C THR A 9 -3.38 12.93 6.02
N LEU A 10 -4.58 13.23 5.51
CA LEU A 10 -4.77 13.72 4.14
C LEU A 10 -4.16 15.11 3.88
N SER A 11 -4.08 15.96 4.90
CA SER A 11 -3.41 17.27 4.78
C SER A 11 -1.88 17.19 4.78
N ILE A 12 -1.33 16.08 5.23
CA ILE A 12 0.12 15.84 5.32
C ILE A 12 0.66 15.27 4.00
N ILE A 13 -0.17 14.52 3.26
CA ILE A 13 0.19 13.94 1.97
C ILE A 13 -0.06 14.99 0.88
N LEU A 14 1.01 15.44 0.23
CA LEU A 14 1.00 16.48 -0.82
C LEU A 14 0.75 15.91 -2.23
N GLY A 15 0.68 14.58 -2.38
CA GLY A 15 0.53 13.86 -3.63
C GLY A 15 1.43 12.64 -3.69
N TYR A 16 1.68 12.14 -4.91
CA TYR A 16 2.50 10.96 -5.14
C TYR A 16 3.67 11.28 -6.06
N ASP A 17 4.78 10.60 -5.83
CA ASP A 17 5.92 10.58 -6.75
C ASP A 17 5.57 9.67 -7.95
N PRO A 18 5.60 10.19 -9.20
CA PRO A 18 5.20 9.43 -10.38
C PRO A 18 6.24 8.37 -10.82
N SER A 19 7.38 8.29 -10.17
CA SER A 19 8.42 7.28 -10.45
C SER A 19 8.39 6.11 -9.46
N THR A 20 7.86 6.33 -8.26
CA THR A 20 7.91 5.36 -7.16
C THR A 20 6.55 5.04 -6.56
N LEU A 21 5.48 5.76 -6.93
CA LEU A 21 4.17 5.72 -6.28
C LEU A 21 4.20 5.98 -4.77
N ARG A 22 5.32 6.53 -4.24
CA ARG A 22 5.45 6.91 -2.84
C ARG A 22 4.75 8.23 -2.60
N GLU A 23 4.22 8.40 -1.38
CA GLU A 23 3.62 9.66 -0.95
C GLU A 23 4.70 10.75 -0.84
N ARG A 24 4.42 11.91 -1.43
CA ARG A 24 5.15 13.16 -1.14
C ARG A 24 4.53 13.76 0.10
N VAL A 25 5.36 14.05 1.10
CA VAL A 25 4.91 14.31 2.46
C VAL A 25 5.45 15.67 2.94
N ASP A 26 4.61 16.44 3.62
CA ASP A 26 5.08 17.49 4.51
C ASP A 26 5.68 16.85 5.76
N LEU A 27 7.00 16.67 5.74
CA LEU A 27 7.74 16.00 6.83
C LEU A 27 7.63 16.76 8.15
N ARG A 28 7.53 18.09 8.10
CA ARG A 28 7.39 18.92 9.30
C ARG A 28 6.01 18.69 9.93
N ALA A 29 4.96 18.80 9.16
CA ALA A 29 3.61 18.55 9.64
C ALA A 29 3.43 17.12 10.16
N ALA A 30 4.08 16.13 9.50
CA ALA A 30 4.06 14.74 9.94
C ALA A 30 4.75 14.55 11.30
N ASP A 31 5.90 15.19 11.52
CA ASP A 31 6.64 15.10 12.78
C ASP A 31 5.92 15.84 13.92
N GLU A 32 5.40 17.04 13.66
CA GLU A 32 4.57 17.80 14.60
C GLU A 32 3.36 16.95 15.04
N ARG A 33 2.67 16.31 14.08
CA ARG A 33 1.52 15.45 14.39
C ARG A 33 1.90 14.21 15.20
N LEU A 34 3.03 13.58 14.87
CA LEU A 34 3.55 12.46 15.64
C LEU A 34 3.87 12.88 17.08
N HIS A 35 4.40 14.08 17.27
CA HIS A 35 4.71 14.63 18.59
C HIS A 35 3.44 14.91 19.41
N GLU A 36 2.38 15.46 18.78
CA GLU A 36 1.06 15.64 19.42
C GLU A 36 0.46 14.33 19.93
N LEU A 37 0.63 13.24 19.19
CA LEU A 37 0.17 11.92 19.61
C LEU A 37 0.93 11.40 20.83
N GLY A 38 2.14 11.84 21.06
CA GLY A 38 2.94 11.63 22.27
C GLY A 38 2.85 10.20 22.83
N GLY A 39 2.44 10.07 24.07
CA GLY A 39 2.25 8.80 24.78
C GLY A 39 0.94 8.06 24.52
N LEU A 40 0.04 8.57 23.66
CA LEU A 40 -1.25 7.94 23.39
C LEU A 40 -1.07 6.52 22.83
N ARG A 41 -1.86 5.57 23.37
CA ARG A 41 -1.79 4.14 23.02
C ARG A 41 -3.16 3.56 22.64
N SER A 42 -4.16 4.39 22.31
CA SER A 42 -5.40 3.88 21.73
C SER A 42 -5.10 3.24 20.37
N LEU A 43 -5.93 2.32 19.92
CA LEU A 43 -5.76 1.67 18.61
C LEU A 43 -5.72 2.70 17.46
N SER A 44 -6.56 3.73 17.54
CA SER A 44 -6.52 4.84 16.57
C SER A 44 -5.17 5.55 16.58
N ALA A 45 -4.64 5.92 17.75
CA ALA A 45 -3.34 6.56 17.87
C ALA A 45 -2.19 5.68 17.39
N LEU A 46 -2.22 4.37 17.67
CA LEU A 46 -1.21 3.43 17.20
C LEU A 46 -1.25 3.30 15.66
N ASN A 47 -2.43 3.21 15.08
CA ASN A 47 -2.59 3.18 13.62
C ASN A 47 -2.07 4.46 12.97
N GLU A 48 -2.39 5.63 13.52
CA GLU A 48 -1.91 6.93 13.01
C GLU A 48 -0.39 7.04 13.16
N LYS A 49 0.18 6.69 14.30
CA LYS A 49 1.64 6.65 14.49
C LYS A 49 2.35 5.72 13.53
N THR A 50 1.77 4.55 13.23
CA THR A 50 2.32 3.61 12.25
C THR A 50 2.45 4.27 10.88
N VAL A 51 1.42 5.01 10.45
CA VAL A 51 1.45 5.75 9.18
C VAL A 51 2.47 6.87 9.21
N LEU A 52 2.45 7.72 10.24
CA LEU A 52 3.36 8.87 10.35
C LEU A 52 4.83 8.43 10.40
N LEU A 53 5.15 7.41 11.20
CA LEU A 53 6.51 6.86 11.29
C LEU A 53 6.98 6.30 9.94
N ARG A 54 6.09 5.63 9.18
CA ARG A 54 6.38 5.15 7.84
C ARG A 54 6.65 6.31 6.88
N LEU A 55 5.82 7.35 6.90
CA LEU A 55 5.98 8.55 6.08
C LEU A 55 7.27 9.32 6.39
N LEU A 56 7.68 9.32 7.66
CA LEU A 56 8.95 9.92 8.12
C LEU A 56 10.19 9.04 7.86
N GLY A 57 10.01 7.84 7.28
CA GLY A 57 11.10 6.90 7.03
C GLY A 57 11.63 6.18 8.29
N ARG A 58 10.97 6.34 9.46
CA ARG A 58 11.33 5.70 10.74
C ARG A 58 10.76 4.28 10.78
N LEU A 59 11.19 3.43 9.84
CA LEU A 59 10.54 2.15 9.53
C LEU A 59 10.65 1.12 10.66
N ASP A 60 11.75 1.10 11.40
CA ASP A 60 11.93 0.17 12.53
C ASP A 60 10.99 0.51 13.69
N GLU A 61 10.73 1.79 13.92
CA GLU A 61 9.74 2.21 14.90
C GLU A 61 8.31 1.97 14.38
N ALA A 62 8.07 2.23 13.10
CA ALA A 62 6.78 1.99 12.47
C ALA A 62 6.34 0.53 12.59
N ILE A 63 7.25 -0.43 12.34
CA ILE A 63 6.90 -1.85 12.43
C ILE A 63 6.61 -2.29 13.88
N VAL A 64 7.32 -1.75 14.84
CA VAL A 64 7.07 -2.03 16.29
C VAL A 64 5.67 -1.53 16.67
N VAL A 65 5.34 -0.28 16.33
CA VAL A 65 4.04 0.32 16.63
C VAL A 65 2.92 -0.38 15.85
N GLY A 66 3.14 -0.74 14.58
CA GLY A 66 2.18 -1.49 13.77
C GLY A 66 1.90 -2.89 14.33
N ASN A 67 2.91 -3.60 14.84
CA ASN A 67 2.73 -4.88 15.52
C ASN A 67 1.91 -4.73 16.81
N GLU A 68 2.10 -3.63 17.54
CA GLU A 68 1.31 -3.33 18.73
C GLU A 68 -0.15 -3.04 18.37
N ALA A 69 -0.40 -2.25 17.32
CA ALA A 69 -1.75 -1.98 16.80
C ALA A 69 -2.48 -3.27 16.43
N VAL A 70 -1.82 -4.17 15.68
CA VAL A 70 -2.38 -5.50 15.32
C VAL A 70 -2.67 -6.33 16.56
N ARG A 71 -1.77 -6.37 17.53
CA ARG A 71 -1.96 -7.10 18.77
C ARG A 71 -3.15 -6.58 19.56
N GLN A 72 -3.25 -5.24 19.72
CA GLN A 72 -4.35 -4.62 20.44
C GLN A 72 -5.69 -4.86 19.73
N ALA A 73 -5.75 -4.73 18.39
CA ALA A 73 -6.95 -4.97 17.62
C ALA A 73 -7.46 -6.43 17.74
N ARG A 74 -6.56 -7.41 17.90
CA ARG A 74 -6.94 -8.80 18.17
C ARG A 74 -7.68 -8.95 19.50
N PHE A 75 -7.28 -8.20 20.53
CA PHE A 75 -7.91 -8.26 21.85
C PHE A 75 -9.28 -7.57 21.88
N THR A 76 -9.50 -6.56 21.07
CA THR A 76 -10.81 -5.87 21.00
C THR A 76 -11.90 -6.73 20.33
N GLY A 77 -11.51 -7.72 19.53
CA GLY A 77 -12.42 -8.56 18.76
C GLY A 77 -13.04 -7.88 17.54
N ASP A 78 -12.73 -6.62 17.28
CA ASP A 78 -13.17 -5.89 16.09
C ASP A 78 -12.30 -6.27 14.88
N ARG A 79 -12.89 -7.07 14.00
CA ARG A 79 -12.19 -7.63 12.84
C ARG A 79 -11.90 -6.60 11.75
N GLU A 80 -12.74 -5.58 11.58
CA GLU A 80 -12.47 -4.49 10.63
C GLU A 80 -11.27 -3.66 11.08
N GLN A 81 -11.21 -3.30 12.35
CA GLN A 81 -10.07 -2.59 12.91
C GLN A 81 -8.79 -3.43 12.83
N LEU A 82 -8.89 -4.73 13.09
CA LEU A 82 -7.76 -5.66 12.93
C LEU A 82 -7.25 -5.69 11.49
N LEU A 83 -8.16 -5.79 10.51
CA LEU A 83 -7.79 -5.82 9.11
C LEU A 83 -7.12 -4.50 8.69
N GLY A 84 -7.67 -3.36 9.10
CA GLY A 84 -7.07 -2.05 8.86
C GLY A 84 -5.66 -1.89 9.46
N ALA A 85 -5.43 -2.44 10.66
CA ALA A 85 -4.11 -2.43 11.29
C ALA A 85 -3.11 -3.33 10.53
N ARG A 86 -3.55 -4.51 10.07
CA ARG A 86 -2.74 -5.43 9.24
C ARG A 86 -2.32 -4.79 7.93
N ILE A 87 -3.22 -4.11 7.23
CA ILE A 87 -2.90 -3.41 5.97
C ILE A 87 -1.83 -2.33 6.23
N ARG A 88 -1.96 -1.52 7.29
CA ARG A 88 -0.96 -0.49 7.63
C ARG A 88 0.40 -1.07 7.98
N ARG A 89 0.42 -2.20 8.70
CA ARG A 89 1.66 -2.93 8.98
C ARG A 89 2.31 -3.46 7.70
N ALA A 90 1.52 -4.01 6.78
CA ALA A 90 2.02 -4.48 5.49
C ALA A 90 2.61 -3.34 4.63
N GLN A 91 2.05 -2.12 4.71
CA GLN A 91 2.68 -0.94 4.11
C GLN A 91 4.08 -0.66 4.68
N VAL A 92 4.28 -0.85 5.97
CA VAL A 92 5.61 -0.70 6.58
C VAL A 92 6.57 -1.77 6.05
N LEU A 93 6.14 -3.02 5.93
CA LEU A 93 6.93 -4.10 5.33
C LEU A 93 7.33 -3.77 3.90
N GLN A 94 6.39 -3.25 3.09
CA GLN A 94 6.66 -2.77 1.73
C GLN A 94 7.77 -1.71 1.73
N TYR A 95 7.70 -0.71 2.60
CA TYR A 95 8.70 0.35 2.70
C TYR A 95 10.06 -0.14 3.21
N GLN A 96 10.10 -1.22 3.99
CA GLN A 96 11.33 -1.92 4.39
C GLN A 96 11.93 -2.79 3.27
N GLY A 97 11.29 -2.88 2.09
CA GLY A 97 11.69 -3.76 0.99
C GLY A 97 11.34 -5.24 1.20
N LYS A 98 10.58 -5.57 2.25
CA LYS A 98 10.11 -6.93 2.54
C LYS A 98 8.86 -7.25 1.73
N LEU A 99 9.03 -7.22 0.40
CA LEU A 99 7.90 -7.24 -0.54
C LEU A 99 7.11 -8.54 -0.46
N ASP A 100 7.76 -9.69 -0.33
CA ASP A 100 7.10 -10.99 -0.24
C ASP A 100 6.22 -11.11 1.02
N GLU A 101 6.74 -10.66 2.17
CA GLU A 101 5.98 -10.63 3.42
C GLU A 101 4.76 -9.69 3.30
N ALA A 102 4.94 -8.51 2.69
CA ALA A 102 3.88 -7.55 2.45
C ALA A 102 2.81 -8.11 1.50
N MET A 103 3.21 -8.79 0.42
CA MET A 103 2.30 -9.41 -0.56
C MET A 103 1.44 -10.49 0.08
N VAL A 104 2.04 -11.39 0.87
CA VAL A 104 1.28 -12.45 1.59
C VAL A 104 0.25 -11.83 2.53
N GLU A 105 0.65 -10.83 3.32
CA GLU A 105 -0.26 -10.16 4.26
C GLU A 105 -1.40 -9.43 3.53
N LEU A 106 -1.08 -8.67 2.47
CA LEU A 106 -2.07 -7.90 1.71
C LEU A 106 -3.04 -8.79 0.93
N THR A 107 -2.56 -9.90 0.36
CA THR A 107 -3.43 -10.88 -0.30
C THR A 107 -4.44 -11.46 0.69
N GLY A 108 -3.99 -11.88 1.87
CA GLY A 108 -4.90 -12.33 2.92
C GLY A 108 -5.88 -11.25 3.40
N CYS A 109 -5.46 -9.97 3.39
CA CYS A 109 -6.36 -8.86 3.71
C CYS A 109 -7.42 -8.63 2.61
N VAL A 110 -7.05 -8.73 1.33
CA VAL A 110 -7.99 -8.62 0.20
C VAL A 110 -9.04 -9.74 0.29
N ASP A 111 -8.60 -10.97 0.49
CA ASP A 111 -9.50 -12.14 0.55
C ASP A 111 -10.47 -12.03 1.74
N GLU A 112 -9.98 -11.61 2.90
CA GLU A 112 -10.83 -11.42 4.08
C GLU A 112 -11.82 -10.27 3.89
N ALA A 113 -11.40 -9.12 3.34
CA ALA A 113 -12.29 -7.98 3.08
C ALA A 113 -13.37 -8.35 2.07
N ARG A 114 -13.01 -9.01 0.98
CA ARG A 114 -13.94 -9.48 -0.07
C ARG A 114 -14.94 -10.49 0.48
N GLY A 115 -14.49 -11.47 1.24
CA GLY A 115 -15.35 -12.50 1.82
C GLY A 115 -16.33 -11.97 2.88
N ARG A 116 -16.18 -10.71 3.31
CA ARG A 116 -17.02 -10.04 4.31
C ARG A 116 -17.77 -8.82 3.76
N ASP A 117 -17.68 -8.55 2.46
CA ASP A 117 -18.26 -7.37 1.82
C ASP A 117 -17.79 -6.02 2.43
N TRP A 118 -16.55 -5.98 2.95
CA TRP A 118 -15.93 -4.77 3.47
C TRP A 118 -15.25 -3.96 2.35
N SER A 119 -16.04 -3.43 1.45
CA SER A 119 -15.56 -2.81 0.20
C SER A 119 -14.55 -1.68 0.41
N ALA A 120 -14.64 -0.91 1.51
CA ALA A 120 -13.68 0.14 1.82
C ALA A 120 -12.29 -0.43 2.19
N LEU A 121 -12.26 -1.50 2.99
CA LEU A 121 -11.03 -2.19 3.35
C LEU A 121 -10.48 -3.00 2.17
N GLU A 122 -11.35 -3.56 1.32
CA GLU A 122 -10.95 -4.20 0.08
C GLU A 122 -10.23 -3.21 -0.84
N ALA A 123 -10.82 -2.03 -1.08
CA ALA A 123 -10.19 -0.98 -1.89
C ALA A 123 -8.82 -0.56 -1.33
N PHE A 124 -8.72 -0.44 -0.01
CA PHE A 124 -7.48 -0.08 0.67
C PHE A 124 -6.42 -1.19 0.55
N ALA A 125 -6.79 -2.45 0.75
CA ALA A 125 -5.89 -3.60 0.65
C ALA A 125 -5.40 -3.81 -0.79
N VAL A 126 -6.32 -3.80 -1.77
CA VAL A 126 -6.02 -3.97 -3.20
C VAL A 126 -5.07 -2.87 -3.69
N GLN A 127 -5.33 -1.60 -3.35
CA GLN A 127 -4.41 -0.52 -3.74
C GLN A 127 -2.99 -0.73 -3.20
N ASN A 128 -2.86 -1.18 -1.94
CA ASN A 128 -1.53 -1.38 -1.35
C ASN A 128 -0.85 -2.64 -1.90
N ARG A 129 -1.61 -3.68 -2.27
CA ARG A 129 -1.07 -4.82 -2.98
C ARG A 129 -0.57 -4.42 -4.37
N GLY A 130 -1.32 -3.61 -5.10
CA GLY A 130 -0.88 -3.05 -6.37
C GLY A 130 0.40 -2.22 -6.26
N LYS A 131 0.60 -1.47 -5.17
CA LYS A 131 1.88 -0.79 -4.90
C LYS A 131 3.03 -1.78 -4.67
N CYS A 132 2.79 -2.91 -4.00
CA CYS A 132 3.80 -3.95 -3.84
C CYS A 132 4.14 -4.61 -5.18
N CYS A 133 3.15 -4.93 -6.02
CA CYS A 133 3.38 -5.43 -7.38
C CYS A 133 4.21 -4.45 -8.19
N PHE A 134 3.91 -3.14 -8.11
CA PHE A 134 4.69 -2.09 -8.76
C PHE A 134 6.15 -2.10 -8.32
N ASP A 135 6.42 -2.19 -7.02
CA ASP A 135 7.77 -2.24 -6.46
C ASP A 135 8.54 -3.51 -6.88
N GLN A 136 7.83 -4.62 -7.17
CA GLN A 136 8.39 -5.86 -7.72
C GLN A 136 8.60 -5.81 -9.24
N GLY A 137 8.15 -4.76 -9.93
CA GLY A 137 8.18 -4.66 -11.39
C GLY A 137 7.10 -5.48 -12.10
N ASP A 138 6.15 -6.02 -11.34
CA ASP A 138 4.96 -6.72 -11.87
C ASP A 138 3.86 -5.71 -12.19
N TYR A 139 4.06 -4.98 -13.29
CA TYR A 139 3.18 -3.88 -13.67
C TYR A 139 1.81 -4.36 -14.17
N GLU A 140 1.68 -5.61 -14.62
CA GLU A 140 0.38 -6.16 -15.04
C GLU A 140 -0.54 -6.36 -13.84
N ASN A 141 -0.07 -7.03 -12.80
CA ASN A 141 -0.82 -7.21 -11.56
C ASN A 141 -1.01 -5.87 -10.82
N ALA A 142 0.00 -4.98 -10.85
CA ALA A 142 -0.13 -3.64 -10.30
C ALA A 142 -1.27 -2.85 -10.97
N LEU A 143 -1.36 -2.88 -12.31
CA LEU A 143 -2.42 -2.21 -13.06
C LEU A 143 -3.81 -2.78 -12.75
N SER A 144 -3.91 -4.11 -12.69
CA SER A 144 -5.15 -4.81 -12.32
C SER A 144 -5.66 -4.35 -10.94
N ASP A 145 -4.78 -4.37 -9.94
CA ASP A 145 -5.12 -3.98 -8.58
C ASP A 145 -5.45 -2.49 -8.45
N MET A 146 -4.69 -1.61 -9.11
CA MET A 146 -4.99 -0.17 -9.08
C MET A 146 -6.34 0.15 -9.74
N THR A 147 -6.67 -0.51 -10.85
CA THR A 147 -7.95 -0.35 -11.53
C THR A 147 -9.11 -0.86 -10.66
N ALA A 148 -8.93 -2.01 -10.01
CA ALA A 148 -9.92 -2.54 -9.07
C ALA A 148 -10.14 -1.59 -7.88
N ALA A 149 -9.08 -0.95 -7.36
CA ALA A 149 -9.20 0.03 -6.29
C ALA A 149 -10.00 1.28 -6.71
N VAL A 150 -9.81 1.77 -7.94
CA VAL A 150 -10.61 2.87 -8.52
C VAL A 150 -12.08 2.48 -8.55
N PHE A 151 -12.40 1.33 -9.16
CA PHE A 151 -13.77 0.84 -9.28
C PHE A 151 -14.48 0.71 -7.92
N LEU A 152 -13.79 0.15 -6.93
CA LEU A 152 -14.35 0.02 -5.57
C LEU A 152 -14.62 1.38 -4.93
N ARG A 153 -13.73 2.36 -5.12
CA ARG A 153 -13.93 3.72 -4.60
C ARG A 153 -15.08 4.45 -5.26
N GLU A 154 -15.23 4.34 -6.59
CA GLU A 154 -16.37 4.89 -7.30
C GLU A 154 -17.68 4.31 -6.78
N LYS A 155 -17.75 3.00 -6.61
CA LYS A 155 -18.91 2.31 -6.04
C LYS A 155 -19.25 2.78 -4.62
N LEU A 156 -18.25 3.16 -3.84
CA LEU A 156 -18.40 3.68 -2.47
C LEU A 156 -18.76 5.18 -2.44
N GLY A 157 -18.79 5.86 -3.58
CA GLY A 157 -19.06 7.29 -3.65
C GLY A 157 -17.90 8.14 -3.11
N ALA A 158 -16.66 7.70 -3.32
CA ALA A 158 -15.48 8.47 -2.94
C ALA A 158 -15.47 9.85 -3.61
N SER A 159 -14.79 10.81 -2.98
CA SER A 159 -14.71 12.17 -3.49
C SER A 159 -13.97 12.23 -4.84
N PRO A 160 -14.27 13.24 -5.69
CA PRO A 160 -13.55 13.41 -6.96
C PRO A 160 -12.03 13.46 -6.80
N ALA A 161 -11.52 14.07 -5.73
CA ALA A 161 -10.10 14.16 -5.46
C ALA A 161 -9.47 12.79 -5.13
N GLU A 162 -10.18 11.92 -4.40
CA GLU A 162 -9.72 10.55 -4.11
C GLU A 162 -9.70 9.69 -5.38
N ILE A 163 -10.69 9.84 -6.25
CA ILE A 163 -10.75 9.15 -7.55
C ILE A 163 -9.62 9.65 -8.46
N GLU A 164 -9.39 10.97 -8.56
CA GLU A 164 -8.32 11.56 -9.36
C GLU A 164 -6.94 11.05 -8.89
N GLY A 165 -6.71 11.02 -7.59
CA GLY A 165 -5.47 10.45 -7.01
C GLY A 165 -5.27 8.98 -7.37
N ALA A 166 -6.34 8.18 -7.35
CA ALA A 166 -6.29 6.78 -7.73
C ALA A 166 -6.06 6.58 -9.23
N LEU A 167 -6.70 7.38 -10.09
CA LEU A 167 -6.49 7.37 -11.53
C LEU A 167 -5.06 7.79 -11.90
N THR A 168 -4.48 8.73 -11.17
CA THR A 168 -3.08 9.12 -11.35
C THR A 168 -2.14 7.92 -11.13
N ALA A 169 -2.40 7.10 -10.10
CA ALA A 169 -1.61 5.88 -9.89
C ALA A 169 -1.77 4.87 -11.04
N VAL A 170 -2.99 4.69 -11.56
CA VAL A 170 -3.25 3.85 -12.75
C VAL A 170 -2.42 4.33 -13.94
N ALA A 171 -2.47 5.63 -14.25
CA ALA A 171 -1.73 6.21 -15.38
C ALA A 171 -0.20 6.04 -15.23
N VAL A 172 0.32 6.15 -14.00
CA VAL A 172 1.74 5.88 -13.73
C VAL A 172 2.09 4.43 -14.04
N VAL A 173 1.31 3.47 -13.52
CA VAL A 173 1.56 2.04 -13.75
C VAL A 173 1.46 1.68 -15.23
N GLN A 174 0.47 2.21 -15.95
CA GLN A 174 0.34 2.00 -17.39
C GLN A 174 1.59 2.42 -18.16
N ARG A 175 2.14 3.59 -17.87
CA ARG A 175 3.36 4.09 -18.48
C ARG A 175 4.56 3.15 -18.25
N PHE A 176 4.72 2.60 -17.04
CA PHE A 176 5.78 1.65 -16.74
C PHE A 176 5.59 0.33 -17.47
N LEU A 177 4.34 -0.17 -17.56
CA LEU A 177 4.01 -1.37 -18.31
C LEU A 177 4.29 -1.20 -19.82
N GLU A 178 3.92 -0.07 -20.39
CA GLU A 178 4.21 0.25 -21.79
C GLU A 178 5.73 0.32 -22.05
N ALA A 179 6.46 0.98 -21.17
CA ALA A 179 7.92 1.04 -21.25
C ALA A 179 8.58 -0.36 -21.14
N GLN A 180 8.08 -1.21 -20.25
CA GLN A 180 8.55 -2.59 -20.10
C GLN A 180 8.29 -3.41 -21.37
N ARG A 181 7.11 -3.25 -22.00
CA ARG A 181 6.75 -3.94 -23.26
C ARG A 181 7.52 -3.42 -24.46
N ALA A 182 7.91 -2.15 -24.47
CA ALA A 182 8.69 -1.53 -25.53
C ALA A 182 10.19 -1.83 -25.43
N ALA A 183 10.69 -2.24 -24.28
CA ALA A 183 12.09 -2.62 -24.10
C ALA A 183 12.37 -3.88 -24.95
N PRO A 184 13.38 -3.85 -25.87
CA PRO A 184 13.74 -5.03 -26.66
C PRO A 184 14.13 -6.15 -25.68
N GLY A 185 13.43 -7.28 -25.79
CA GLY A 185 13.69 -8.45 -24.95
C GLY A 185 15.17 -8.80 -25.00
N THR A 186 15.80 -8.97 -23.87
CA THR A 186 17.06 -9.67 -23.74
C THR A 186 16.81 -11.10 -24.21
N ALA A 187 16.96 -11.30 -25.55
CA ALA A 187 16.93 -12.63 -26.14
C ALA A 187 17.95 -13.48 -25.39
N ALA A 188 17.45 -14.53 -24.76
CA ALA A 188 18.29 -15.58 -24.20
C ALA A 188 19.25 -16.01 -25.31
N SER A 189 20.52 -15.70 -25.15
CA SER A 189 21.61 -16.27 -25.94
C SER A 189 21.58 -17.77 -25.69
N GLY A 190 20.89 -18.49 -26.57
CA GLY A 190 20.99 -19.93 -26.68
C GLY A 190 22.45 -20.26 -27.05
N ALA A 191 23.14 -20.92 -26.16
CA ALA A 191 24.41 -21.54 -26.45
C ALA A 191 24.16 -22.59 -27.56
N ASP A 192 24.70 -22.31 -28.75
CA ASP A 192 24.94 -23.31 -29.77
C ASP A 192 26.06 -24.20 -29.24
N ASP A 193 25.71 -25.37 -28.75
CA ASP A 193 26.64 -26.49 -28.55
C ASP A 193 26.98 -27.05 -29.94
N ASP A 194 28.10 -26.58 -30.46
CA ASP A 194 28.77 -27.17 -31.61
C ASP A 194 29.33 -28.57 -31.23
N VAL A 195 28.53 -29.60 -31.56
CA VAL A 195 28.98 -30.99 -31.49
C VAL A 195 29.58 -31.35 -32.81
N THR A 196 30.91 -31.29 -32.91
CA THR A 196 31.69 -31.86 -34.01
C THR A 196 31.91 -33.35 -33.75
N PRO A 197 31.52 -34.27 -34.66
CA PRO A 197 31.85 -35.68 -34.57
C PRO A 197 33.18 -35.94 -35.26
N ALA A 198 34.05 -36.67 -34.57
CA ALA A 198 35.17 -37.41 -35.18
C ALA A 198 35.15 -38.84 -34.70
#